data_3021b72477dc8a188f6848dabc35a378
#
_entry.id   3021b72477dc8a188f6848dabc35a378
#
_cell.length_a   1.000
_cell.length_b   1.000
_cell.length_c   1.000
_cell.angle_alpha   90.00
_cell.angle_beta   90.00
_cell.angle_gamma   90.00
#
_symmetry.space_group_name_H-M   'P 1'
#
loop_
_entity.id
_entity.type
_entity.pdbx_description
1 polymer ?
#
loop_
_entity_poly.entity_id
_entity_poly.type
_entity_poly.pdbx_seq_one_letter_code
_entity_poly.pdbx_strand_id
1 'polypeptide(L)'
;HRLVPDVRPGLVSRYRELGIASGIEVPVRCLGLSLSDCYWLRPAECDGLEWRNLNYFENDFERSAPEERSGWLEGIGLKNPDNTSEGELPKSWMIRNGIRVLAKGCGMDDQRPFNEAVATALHRRLLSEGEFVPYTVERMFDGPACLCDDFLDGREEYVPAVYVKGALGSQRGNSTYDRYCCYLGKHGVDEAAVRRSMSQMIVCDALLANSDRHWRN
;
A
#
# COMPACT_ATOMS: atom_id res chain seq x y z
N HIS A 1 13.23 0.24 2.28
CA HIS A 1 13.33 -1.06 1.64
C HIS A 1 12.51 -2.06 2.38
N ARG A 2 11.62 -2.73 1.67
CA ARG A 2 10.61 -3.58 2.22
C ARG A 2 11.17 -4.86 2.76
N LEU A 3 11.51 -4.81 4.00
CA LEU A 3 11.38 -5.97 4.85
C LEU A 3 9.89 -6.13 5.13
N VAL A 4 9.42 -7.36 5.15
CA VAL A 4 8.05 -7.74 5.49
C VAL A 4 7.57 -6.93 6.70
N PRO A 5 6.39 -6.28 6.62
CA PRO A 5 5.89 -5.49 7.73
C PRO A 5 5.70 -6.37 8.96
N ASP A 6 6.39 -6.04 10.04
CA ASP A 6 6.29 -6.73 11.35
C ASP A 6 4.93 -6.58 12.04
N VAL A 7 4.02 -5.80 11.44
CA VAL A 7 2.88 -5.22 12.16
C VAL A 7 1.53 -5.85 11.84
N ARG A 8 1.43 -6.86 10.97
CA ARG A 8 0.14 -7.53 10.75
C ARG A 8 -0.11 -8.59 11.81
N PRO A 9 -1.20 -8.45 12.60
CA PRO A 9 -1.65 -9.54 13.47
C PRO A 9 -1.85 -10.83 12.66
N GLY A 10 -1.30 -11.93 13.14
CA GLY A 10 -1.41 -13.25 12.49
C GLY A 10 -0.38 -13.57 11.41
N LEU A 11 0.31 -12.57 10.83
CA LEU A 11 1.33 -12.81 9.80
C LEU A 11 2.48 -13.68 10.30
N VAL A 12 2.95 -13.40 11.52
CA VAL A 12 4.03 -14.18 12.16
C VAL A 12 3.61 -15.64 12.40
N SER A 13 2.36 -15.88 12.80
CA SER A 13 1.83 -17.25 12.98
C SER A 13 1.80 -17.99 11.65
N ARG A 14 1.34 -17.30 10.60
CA ARG A 14 1.29 -17.87 9.24
C ARG A 14 2.68 -18.20 8.70
N TYR A 15 3.65 -17.34 8.94
CA TYR A 15 5.04 -17.63 8.54
C TYR A 15 5.58 -18.89 9.22
N ARG A 16 5.27 -19.10 10.50
CA ARG A 16 5.65 -20.33 11.21
C ARG A 16 5.00 -21.58 10.60
N GLU A 17 3.73 -21.51 10.25
CA GLU A 17 3.02 -22.61 9.57
C GLU A 17 3.62 -22.93 8.19
N LEU A 18 4.12 -21.94 7.47
CA LEU A 18 4.81 -22.10 6.19
C LEU A 18 6.30 -22.51 6.35
N GLY A 19 6.76 -22.74 7.58
CA GLY A 19 8.15 -23.07 7.86
C GLY A 19 9.13 -21.92 7.59
N ILE A 20 8.65 -20.68 7.67
CA ILE A 20 9.46 -19.47 7.46
C ILE A 20 10.10 -19.09 8.79
N ALA A 21 11.43 -19.16 8.86
CA ALA A 21 12.19 -18.93 10.08
C ALA A 21 12.47 -17.45 10.36
N SER A 22 12.51 -16.60 9.33
CA SER A 22 12.79 -15.17 9.48
C SER A 22 12.03 -14.32 8.46
N GLY A 23 11.75 -13.07 8.81
CA GLY A 23 11.05 -12.13 7.92
C GLY A 23 11.77 -11.85 6.59
N ILE A 24 13.09 -12.04 6.52
CA ILE A 24 13.87 -11.86 5.29
C ILE A 24 13.64 -13.02 4.29
N GLU A 25 13.22 -14.18 4.76
CA GLU A 25 12.96 -15.34 3.92
C GLU A 25 11.73 -15.13 3.01
N VAL A 26 10.77 -14.33 3.45
CA VAL A 26 9.57 -14.03 2.67
C VAL A 26 9.91 -13.30 1.36
N PRO A 27 10.59 -12.14 1.36
CA PRO A 27 10.96 -11.48 0.11
C PRO A 27 11.87 -12.37 -0.76
N VAL A 28 12.68 -13.23 -0.19
CA VAL A 28 13.48 -14.19 -0.97
C VAL A 28 12.58 -15.21 -1.68
N ARG A 29 11.60 -15.78 -0.98
CA ARG A 29 10.70 -16.80 -1.56
C ARG A 29 9.70 -16.21 -2.56
N CYS A 30 9.24 -14.98 -2.37
CA CYS A 30 8.37 -14.31 -3.33
C CYS A 30 9.14 -13.42 -4.33
N LEU A 31 10.45 -13.59 -4.44
CA LEU A 31 11.34 -12.82 -5.32
C LEU A 31 11.24 -11.30 -5.11
N GLY A 32 10.81 -10.84 -3.94
CA GLY A 32 10.59 -9.43 -3.63
C GLY A 32 9.46 -8.76 -4.41
N LEU A 33 8.68 -9.50 -5.18
CA LEU A 33 7.63 -8.96 -6.03
C LEU A 33 6.52 -8.28 -5.21
N SER A 34 6.04 -7.14 -5.68
CA SER A 34 4.97 -6.36 -5.05
C SER A 34 4.16 -5.59 -6.09
N LEU A 35 3.03 -5.00 -5.65
CA LEU A 35 2.25 -4.01 -6.41
C LEU A 35 2.50 -2.58 -5.89
N SER A 36 3.63 -2.31 -5.28
CA SER A 36 3.95 -0.99 -4.76
C SER A 36 5.33 -0.49 -5.20
N ASP A 37 6.08 -1.29 -5.92
CA ASP A 37 7.35 -0.94 -6.56
C ASP A 37 7.76 -1.95 -7.64
N CYS A 38 8.85 -1.62 -8.35
CA CYS A 38 9.40 -2.43 -9.44
C CYS A 38 10.67 -3.20 -9.03
N TYR A 39 11.00 -3.26 -7.75
CA TYR A 39 12.17 -4.00 -7.27
C TYR A 39 11.87 -5.48 -7.12
N TRP A 40 12.85 -6.30 -7.48
CA TRP A 40 12.74 -7.74 -7.34
C TRP A 40 14.09 -8.39 -7.07
N LEU A 41 14.07 -9.62 -6.62
CA LEU A 41 15.24 -10.43 -6.30
C LEU A 41 15.34 -11.58 -7.33
N ARG A 42 16.40 -11.59 -8.12
CA ARG A 42 16.68 -12.71 -9.01
C ARG A 42 17.74 -13.62 -8.35
N PRO A 43 17.47 -14.92 -8.16
CA PRO A 43 18.51 -15.86 -7.75
C PRO A 43 19.65 -15.87 -8.76
N ALA A 44 20.90 -15.94 -8.29
CA ALA A 44 22.08 -15.87 -9.13
C ALA A 44 22.16 -17.03 -10.16
N GLU A 45 21.59 -18.16 -9.81
CA GLU A 45 21.59 -19.38 -10.63
C GLU A 45 20.46 -19.40 -11.69
N CYS A 46 19.59 -18.37 -11.72
CA CYS A 46 18.40 -18.32 -12.56
C CYS A 46 18.49 -17.20 -13.60
N ASP A 47 19.43 -17.27 -14.52
CA ASP A 47 19.66 -16.24 -15.55
C ASP A 47 18.48 -16.04 -16.52
N GLY A 48 17.61 -17.04 -16.67
CA GLY A 48 16.43 -16.98 -17.54
C GLY A 48 15.23 -16.28 -16.95
N LEU A 49 15.26 -15.86 -15.67
CA LEU A 49 14.17 -15.12 -15.07
C LEU A 49 14.23 -13.64 -15.45
N GLU A 50 13.12 -13.13 -15.93
CA GLU A 50 12.95 -11.73 -16.29
C GLU A 50 11.76 -11.12 -15.57
N TRP A 51 11.91 -9.89 -15.07
CA TRP A 51 10.88 -9.18 -14.31
C TRP A 51 9.54 -9.10 -15.06
N ARG A 52 9.58 -8.82 -16.36
CA ARG A 52 8.37 -8.72 -17.21
C ARG A 52 7.48 -9.98 -17.19
N ASN A 53 8.07 -11.16 -16.94
CA ASN A 53 7.35 -12.43 -16.93
C ASN A 53 6.83 -12.80 -15.54
N LEU A 54 7.16 -12.02 -14.52
CA LEU A 54 6.92 -12.35 -13.11
C LEU A 54 6.18 -11.27 -12.33
N ASN A 55 6.30 -9.99 -12.76
CA ASN A 55 5.71 -8.87 -12.03
C ASN A 55 4.19 -9.00 -11.93
N TYR A 56 3.63 -8.48 -10.85
CA TYR A 56 2.18 -8.54 -10.59
C TYR A 56 1.39 -7.46 -11.32
N PHE A 57 2.03 -6.46 -11.92
CA PHE A 57 1.35 -5.42 -12.70
C PHE A 57 0.82 -5.97 -14.02
N GLU A 58 1.58 -6.85 -14.67
CA GLU A 58 1.28 -7.38 -16.01
C GLU A 58 0.83 -8.84 -15.97
N ASN A 59 1.25 -9.60 -14.97
CA ASN A 59 0.99 -11.02 -14.86
C ASN A 59 -0.04 -11.32 -13.77
N ASP A 60 -0.81 -12.38 -13.98
CA ASP A 60 -1.76 -12.85 -12.97
C ASP A 60 -1.01 -13.43 -11.76
N PHE A 61 -1.60 -13.26 -10.60
CA PHE A 61 -1.11 -13.80 -9.34
C PHE A 61 -2.17 -14.68 -8.67
N GLU A 62 -1.72 -15.57 -7.80
CA GLU A 62 -2.62 -16.45 -7.07
C GLU A 62 -3.55 -15.63 -6.17
N ARG A 63 -4.85 -15.77 -6.37
CA ARG A 63 -5.84 -15.22 -5.46
C ARG A 63 -5.73 -15.97 -4.14
N SER A 64 -5.71 -15.25 -3.04
CA SER A 64 -6.13 -15.83 -1.78
C SER A 64 -7.59 -16.25 -2.00
N ALA A 65 -7.84 -17.56 -2.13
CA ALA A 65 -9.18 -18.04 -2.44
C ALA A 65 -10.14 -17.67 -1.30
N PRO A 66 -11.09 -16.76 -1.53
CA PRO A 66 -11.93 -16.25 -0.45
C PRO A 66 -13.03 -17.24 -0.03
N GLU A 67 -13.32 -18.20 -0.89
CA GLU A 67 -14.53 -19.03 -0.79
C GLU A 67 -14.39 -20.19 0.20
N GLU A 68 -13.17 -20.49 0.66
CA GLU A 68 -12.93 -21.64 1.54
C GLU A 68 -12.44 -21.26 2.94
N ARG A 69 -12.33 -19.95 3.30
CA ARG A 69 -11.60 -19.55 4.50
C ARG A 69 -12.30 -18.50 5.34
N SER A 70 -12.46 -18.79 6.60
CA SER A 70 -12.92 -17.89 7.65
C SER A 70 -11.83 -16.88 8.05
N GLY A 71 -11.47 -15.94 7.20
CA GLY A 71 -10.59 -14.84 7.61
C GLY A 71 -9.61 -14.37 6.54
N TRP A 72 -9.36 -13.08 6.54
CA TRP A 72 -8.46 -12.35 5.65
C TRP A 72 -6.97 -12.78 5.71
N LEU A 73 -6.58 -13.51 6.74
CA LEU A 73 -5.18 -13.84 7.02
C LEU A 73 -4.77 -15.25 6.58
N GLU A 74 -5.71 -16.12 6.24
CA GLU A 74 -5.41 -17.52 5.95
C GLU A 74 -4.90 -17.78 4.52
N GLY A 75 -4.91 -16.77 3.66
CA GLY A 75 -4.64 -16.86 2.23
C GLY A 75 -3.26 -16.44 1.75
N ILE A 76 -2.28 -16.22 2.64
CA ILE A 76 -0.95 -15.76 2.21
C ILE A 76 -0.20 -16.90 1.51
N GLY A 77 -0.33 -16.95 0.19
CA GLY A 77 0.56 -17.70 -0.70
C GLY A 77 1.83 -16.90 -1.00
N LEU A 78 2.96 -17.56 -1.23
CA LEU A 78 4.21 -16.89 -1.57
C LEU A 78 4.19 -16.21 -2.95
N LYS A 79 3.18 -16.48 -3.76
CA LYS A 79 2.98 -15.88 -5.10
C LYS A 79 1.85 -14.84 -5.12
N ASN A 80 1.66 -14.15 -4.01
CA ASN A 80 0.59 -13.17 -3.85
C ASN A 80 1.18 -11.83 -3.38
N PRO A 81 0.78 -10.69 -3.97
CA PRO A 81 1.24 -9.36 -3.56
C PRO A 81 0.83 -8.97 -2.13
N ASP A 82 -0.09 -9.68 -1.50
CA ASP A 82 -0.52 -9.44 -0.11
C ASP A 82 0.63 -9.50 0.89
N ASN A 83 1.67 -10.28 0.61
CA ASN A 83 2.84 -10.46 1.48
C ASN A 83 3.59 -9.16 1.76
N THR A 84 3.50 -8.19 0.86
CA THR A 84 4.28 -6.93 0.92
C THR A 84 3.44 -5.70 1.25
N SER A 85 2.12 -5.86 1.49
CA SER A 85 1.25 -4.74 1.80
C SER A 85 1.41 -4.27 3.25
N GLU A 86 1.64 -2.97 3.48
CA GLU A 86 1.76 -2.35 4.80
C GLU A 86 0.38 -1.99 5.41
N GLY A 87 0.33 -1.81 6.74
CA GLY A 87 -0.82 -1.33 7.50
C GLY A 87 -1.56 -2.42 8.29
N GLU A 88 -2.35 -2.00 9.26
CA GLU A 88 -2.97 -2.86 10.29
C GLU A 88 -4.19 -3.65 9.81
N LEU A 89 -4.95 -3.08 8.86
CA LEU A 89 -6.18 -3.71 8.38
C LEU A 89 -5.89 -4.96 7.55
N PRO A 90 -6.71 -5.99 7.68
CA PRO A 90 -6.77 -7.09 6.72
C PRO A 90 -6.96 -6.54 5.31
N LYS A 91 -6.15 -6.98 4.40
CA LYS A 91 -6.21 -6.56 3.00
C LYS A 91 -5.79 -7.67 2.06
N SER A 92 -6.34 -7.65 0.88
CA SER A 92 -6.03 -8.59 -0.17
C SER A 92 -6.06 -7.92 -1.54
N TRP A 93 -5.09 -8.25 -2.35
CA TRP A 93 -5.08 -7.90 -3.76
C TRP A 93 -5.89 -8.90 -4.58
N MET A 94 -6.62 -8.40 -5.55
CA MET A 94 -7.38 -9.19 -6.50
C MET A 94 -7.32 -8.60 -7.90
N ILE A 95 -7.64 -9.42 -8.90
CA ILE A 95 -7.78 -8.96 -10.27
C ILE A 95 -9.28 -8.98 -10.61
N ARG A 96 -9.82 -7.82 -11.01
CA ARG A 96 -11.20 -7.67 -11.46
C ARG A 96 -11.21 -7.03 -12.86
N ASN A 97 -11.70 -7.75 -13.83
CA ASN A 97 -11.73 -7.28 -15.22
C ASN A 97 -10.36 -6.79 -15.74
N GLY A 98 -9.28 -7.46 -15.32
CA GLY A 98 -7.91 -7.09 -15.66
C GLY A 98 -7.29 -5.96 -14.81
N ILE A 99 -8.07 -5.33 -13.94
CA ILE A 99 -7.60 -4.26 -13.03
C ILE A 99 -7.16 -4.89 -11.71
N ARG A 100 -6.01 -4.43 -11.19
CA ARG A 100 -5.51 -4.79 -9.86
C ARG A 100 -6.26 -3.96 -8.83
N VAL A 101 -6.95 -4.61 -7.91
CA VAL A 101 -7.80 -3.97 -6.91
C VAL A 101 -7.34 -4.38 -5.52
N LEU A 102 -7.09 -3.40 -4.66
CA LEU A 102 -6.82 -3.63 -3.24
C LEU A 102 -8.13 -3.57 -2.46
N ALA A 103 -8.51 -4.67 -1.84
CA ALA A 103 -9.60 -4.70 -0.88
C ALA A 103 -9.03 -4.60 0.55
N LYS A 104 -9.61 -3.71 1.36
CA LYS A 104 -9.32 -3.56 2.79
C LYS A 104 -10.62 -3.87 3.55
N GLY A 105 -10.59 -4.86 4.40
CA GLY A 105 -11.76 -5.30 5.13
C GLY A 105 -11.59 -5.23 6.63
N CYS A 106 -12.72 -5.31 7.31
CA CYS A 106 -12.81 -5.40 8.76
C CYS A 106 -14.07 -6.18 9.09
N GLY A 107 -14.19 -6.63 10.34
CA GLY A 107 -15.38 -7.35 10.80
C GLY A 107 -16.69 -6.58 10.59
N MET A 108 -17.81 -7.26 10.83
CA MET A 108 -19.16 -6.81 10.49
C MET A 108 -19.54 -5.42 11.02
N ASP A 109 -18.98 -4.98 12.13
CA ASP A 109 -19.36 -3.73 12.83
C ASP A 109 -18.35 -2.59 12.59
N ASP A 110 -17.43 -2.71 11.65
CA ASP A 110 -16.38 -1.72 11.43
C ASP A 110 -16.83 -0.62 10.46
N GLN A 111 -16.71 0.63 10.90
CA GLN A 111 -17.06 1.81 10.11
C GLN A 111 -15.95 2.27 9.16
N ARG A 112 -14.74 1.77 9.29
CA ARG A 112 -13.58 2.24 8.50
C ARG A 112 -13.79 2.16 6.98
N PRO A 113 -14.38 1.12 6.39
CA PRO A 113 -14.68 1.11 4.95
C PRO A 113 -15.62 2.23 4.52
N PHE A 114 -16.60 2.57 5.35
CA PHE A 114 -17.55 3.66 5.06
C PHE A 114 -16.88 5.03 5.18
N ASN A 115 -15.96 5.20 6.12
CA ASN A 115 -15.17 6.43 6.25
C ASN A 115 -14.35 6.70 4.98
N GLU A 116 -13.77 5.68 4.37
CA GLU A 116 -13.06 5.80 3.07
C GLU A 116 -14.00 6.23 1.94
N ALA A 117 -15.24 5.73 1.91
CA ALA A 117 -16.23 6.17 0.93
C ALA A 117 -16.68 7.62 1.16
N VAL A 118 -16.85 8.03 2.41
CA VAL A 118 -17.18 9.44 2.77
C VAL A 118 -16.02 10.35 2.36
N ALA A 119 -14.78 9.97 2.69
CA ALA A 119 -13.60 10.69 2.25
C ALA A 119 -13.53 10.82 0.73
N THR A 120 -13.78 9.74 0.00
CA THR A 120 -13.85 9.74 -1.47
C THR A 120 -14.91 10.72 -1.99
N ALA A 121 -16.10 10.75 -1.37
CA ALA A 121 -17.17 11.67 -1.78
C ALA A 121 -16.83 13.15 -1.53
N LEU A 122 -16.08 13.44 -0.47
CA LEU A 122 -15.54 14.77 -0.20
C LEU A 122 -14.45 15.14 -1.21
N HIS A 123 -13.48 14.26 -1.41
CA HIS A 123 -12.35 14.47 -2.31
C HIS A 123 -12.82 14.75 -3.75
N ARG A 124 -13.82 14.04 -4.26
CA ARG A 124 -14.41 14.29 -5.59
C ARG A 124 -14.98 15.70 -5.77
N ARG A 125 -15.29 16.41 -4.68
CA ARG A 125 -15.78 17.80 -4.71
C ARG A 125 -14.69 18.85 -4.60
N LEU A 126 -13.55 18.49 -4.04
CA LEU A 126 -12.47 19.42 -3.69
C LEU A 126 -11.22 19.24 -4.54
N LEU A 127 -11.00 18.06 -5.09
CA LEU A 127 -9.78 17.66 -5.77
C LEU A 127 -10.10 17.22 -7.20
N SER A 128 -9.08 17.30 -8.05
CA SER A 128 -9.14 16.77 -9.42
C SER A 128 -8.91 15.26 -9.45
N GLU A 129 -9.30 14.62 -10.54
CA GLU A 129 -8.99 13.23 -10.80
C GLU A 129 -7.46 13.01 -10.79
N GLY A 130 -7.00 11.95 -10.13
CA GLY A 130 -5.57 11.65 -9.95
C GLY A 130 -4.92 12.31 -8.72
N GLU A 131 -5.57 13.27 -8.06
CA GLU A 131 -5.06 13.88 -6.82
C GLU A 131 -5.45 13.08 -5.55
N PHE A 132 -6.27 12.05 -5.67
CA PHE A 132 -6.66 11.16 -4.58
C PHE A 132 -6.97 9.76 -5.09
N VAL A 133 -6.93 8.77 -4.20
CA VAL A 133 -7.33 7.39 -4.50
C VAL A 133 -8.80 7.21 -4.15
N PRO A 134 -9.68 6.95 -5.13
CA PRO A 134 -11.10 6.73 -4.87
C PRO A 134 -11.34 5.34 -4.29
N TYR A 135 -12.22 5.27 -3.29
CA TYR A 135 -12.68 4.03 -2.70
C TYR A 135 -14.16 3.77 -2.99
N THR A 136 -14.50 2.51 -3.21
CA THR A 136 -15.87 2.00 -3.20
C THR A 136 -16.06 1.06 -2.02
N VAL A 137 -17.31 0.87 -1.56
CA VAL A 137 -17.62 -0.10 -0.50
C VAL A 137 -18.41 -1.24 -1.09
N GLU A 138 -17.97 -2.44 -0.80
CA GLU A 138 -18.68 -3.68 -1.15
C GLU A 138 -18.76 -4.60 0.06
N ARG A 139 -19.75 -5.49 0.04
CA ARG A 139 -19.81 -6.56 1.03
C ARG A 139 -18.93 -7.71 0.56
N MET A 140 -17.93 -8.06 1.36
CA MET A 140 -17.01 -9.15 1.09
C MET A 140 -16.85 -10.00 2.36
N PHE A 141 -16.72 -11.32 2.18
CA PHE A 141 -16.45 -12.27 3.29
C PHE A 141 -17.29 -11.97 4.54
N ASP A 142 -16.63 -11.50 5.61
CA ASP A 142 -17.19 -11.33 6.93
C ASP A 142 -17.77 -9.93 7.17
N GLY A 143 -17.88 -9.07 6.15
CA GLY A 143 -18.39 -7.72 6.36
C GLY A 143 -18.13 -6.75 5.21
N PRO A 144 -18.28 -5.44 5.48
CA PRO A 144 -17.97 -4.41 4.50
C PRO A 144 -16.46 -4.31 4.26
N ALA A 145 -16.08 -4.10 3.01
CA ALA A 145 -14.72 -3.81 2.60
C ALA A 145 -14.70 -2.56 1.72
N CYS A 146 -13.63 -1.75 1.83
CA CYS A 146 -13.37 -0.71 0.87
C CYS A 146 -12.37 -1.19 -0.17
N LEU A 147 -12.63 -0.84 -1.43
CA LEU A 147 -11.87 -1.26 -2.57
C LEU A 147 -11.32 -0.04 -3.30
N CYS A 148 -10.07 -0.12 -3.73
CA CYS A 148 -9.47 0.86 -4.64
C CYS A 148 -8.67 0.15 -5.72
N ASP A 149 -8.63 0.72 -6.91
CA ASP A 149 -7.75 0.28 -7.96
C ASP A 149 -6.28 0.56 -7.60
N ASP A 150 -5.37 -0.24 -8.12
CA ASP A 150 -3.95 0.09 -8.06
C ASP A 150 -3.70 1.38 -8.84
N PHE A 151 -3.02 2.32 -8.23
CA PHE A 151 -2.69 3.61 -8.82
C PHE A 151 -1.27 3.65 -9.40
N LEU A 152 -0.54 2.54 -9.33
CA LEU A 152 0.79 2.38 -9.90
C LEU A 152 0.75 1.57 -11.19
N ASP A 153 1.70 1.80 -12.08
CA ASP A 153 1.73 1.17 -13.41
C ASP A 153 2.95 0.26 -13.66
N GLY A 154 3.66 -0.16 -12.63
CA GLY A 154 4.83 -1.02 -12.76
C GLY A 154 6.12 -0.30 -13.25
N ARG A 155 6.09 1.02 -13.40
CA ARG A 155 7.25 1.91 -13.64
C ARG A 155 7.46 2.90 -12.50
N GLU A 156 6.59 2.85 -11.52
CA GLU A 156 6.51 3.75 -10.40
C GLU A 156 6.72 3.01 -9.09
N GLU A 157 7.11 3.74 -8.07
CA GLU A 157 7.28 3.24 -6.71
C GLU A 157 6.47 4.11 -5.75
N TYR A 158 5.70 3.47 -4.88
CA TYR A 158 5.07 4.14 -3.75
C TYR A 158 6.07 4.29 -2.61
N VAL A 159 6.47 5.53 -2.33
CA VAL A 159 7.41 5.86 -1.23
C VAL A 159 6.66 6.54 -0.10
N PRO A 160 6.40 5.86 1.02
CA PRO A 160 5.83 6.50 2.21
C PRO A 160 6.66 7.69 2.69
N ALA A 161 5.98 8.79 3.07
CA ALA A 161 6.62 10.04 3.47
C ALA A 161 7.59 9.88 4.67
N VAL A 162 7.43 8.84 5.48
CA VAL A 162 8.33 8.53 6.60
C VAL A 162 9.77 8.27 6.13
N TYR A 163 9.97 7.66 4.97
CA TYR A 163 11.31 7.38 4.44
C TYR A 163 11.98 8.68 3.96
N VAL A 164 11.22 9.54 3.29
CA VAL A 164 11.67 10.89 2.93
C VAL A 164 12.03 11.69 4.19
N LYS A 165 11.14 11.66 5.21
CA LYS A 165 11.41 12.31 6.51
C LYS A 165 12.71 11.82 7.13
N GLY A 166 12.99 10.51 7.07
CA GLY A 166 14.24 9.93 7.58
C GLY A 166 15.50 10.48 6.90
N ALA A 167 15.39 10.90 5.65
CA ALA A 167 16.50 11.46 4.87
C ALA A 167 16.74 12.98 5.07
N LEU A 168 15.82 13.70 5.76
CA LEU A 168 15.87 15.17 5.84
C LEU A 168 17.06 15.75 6.64
N GLY A 169 17.76 14.96 7.41
CA GLY A 169 18.81 15.47 8.30
C GLY A 169 18.28 16.43 9.38
N SER A 170 19.15 16.90 10.26
CA SER A 170 18.82 17.90 11.29
C SER A 170 19.26 19.30 10.82
N GLN A 171 18.32 20.15 10.48
CA GLN A 171 18.57 21.57 10.26
C GLN A 171 17.84 22.40 11.31
N ARG A 172 18.54 23.34 11.97
CA ARG A 172 17.93 24.28 12.91
C ARG A 172 17.18 25.37 12.15
N GLY A 173 16.02 25.76 12.63
CA GLY A 173 15.27 26.94 12.18
C GLY A 173 14.12 26.71 11.22
N ASN A 174 14.09 25.62 10.47
CA ASN A 174 13.00 25.33 9.53
C ASN A 174 12.06 24.26 10.05
N SER A 175 10.76 24.38 9.76
CA SER A 175 9.78 23.34 10.08
C SER A 175 10.09 22.03 9.35
N THR A 176 9.64 20.89 9.89
CA THR A 176 9.78 19.61 9.17
C THR A 176 9.04 19.63 7.84
N TYR A 177 7.91 20.33 7.77
CA TYR A 177 7.15 20.56 6.54
C TYR A 177 8.01 21.28 5.47
N ASP A 178 8.63 22.40 5.81
CA ASP A 178 9.48 23.15 4.86
C ASP A 178 10.65 22.32 4.38
N ARG A 179 11.32 21.62 5.29
CA ARG A 179 12.43 20.74 4.94
C ARG A 179 12.00 19.61 4.00
N TYR A 180 10.82 19.05 4.20
CA TYR A 180 10.24 18.02 3.34
C TYR A 180 10.00 18.56 1.93
N CYS A 181 9.32 19.71 1.80
CA CYS A 181 9.08 20.32 0.50
C CYS A 181 10.38 20.69 -0.23
N CYS A 182 11.32 21.34 0.46
CA CYS A 182 12.63 21.68 -0.12
C CYS A 182 13.47 20.45 -0.49
N TYR A 183 13.37 19.35 0.28
CA TYR A 183 14.08 18.11 -0.04
C TYR A 183 13.57 17.53 -1.35
N LEU A 184 12.25 17.41 -1.52
CA LEU A 184 11.66 16.92 -2.76
C LEU A 184 11.99 17.84 -3.94
N GLY A 185 11.96 19.17 -3.75
CA GLY A 185 12.39 20.14 -4.76
C GLY A 185 13.83 19.91 -5.24
N LYS A 186 14.77 19.64 -4.34
CA LYS A 186 16.16 19.31 -4.68
C LYS A 186 16.31 17.98 -5.42
N HIS A 187 15.32 17.10 -5.34
CA HIS A 187 15.30 15.80 -6.04
C HIS A 187 14.42 15.82 -7.29
N GLY A 188 14.12 16.99 -7.83
CA GLY A 188 13.50 17.14 -9.14
C GLY A 188 11.97 17.22 -9.13
N VAL A 189 11.32 17.25 -7.96
CA VAL A 189 9.88 17.47 -7.84
C VAL A 189 9.60 18.97 -7.78
N ASP A 190 8.52 19.43 -8.42
CA ASP A 190 8.10 20.84 -8.30
C ASP A 190 7.69 21.16 -6.84
N GLU A 191 8.49 21.96 -6.16
CA GLU A 191 8.26 22.35 -4.76
C GLU A 191 6.91 23.03 -4.56
N ALA A 192 6.45 23.84 -5.52
CA ALA A 192 5.17 24.52 -5.44
C ALA A 192 4.01 23.52 -5.54
N ALA A 193 4.13 22.50 -6.39
CA ALA A 193 3.18 21.40 -6.48
C ALA A 193 3.13 20.60 -5.18
N VAL A 194 4.29 20.26 -4.59
CA VAL A 194 4.35 19.56 -3.29
C VAL A 194 3.64 20.36 -2.21
N ARG A 195 3.91 21.66 -2.09
CA ARG A 195 3.27 22.54 -1.10
C ARG A 195 1.76 22.62 -1.29
N ARG A 196 1.29 22.70 -2.53
CA ARG A 196 -0.14 22.67 -2.85
C ARG A 196 -0.79 21.37 -2.42
N SER A 197 -0.23 20.21 -2.81
CA SER A 197 -0.76 18.90 -2.46
C SER A 197 -0.81 18.68 -0.94
N MET A 198 0.23 19.08 -0.22
CA MET A 198 0.26 19.01 1.24
C MET A 198 -0.81 19.91 1.88
N SER A 199 -1.05 21.11 1.33
CA SER A 199 -2.09 22.01 1.82
C SER A 199 -3.49 21.44 1.55
N GLN A 200 -3.74 20.89 0.37
CA GLN A 200 -4.98 20.20 0.03
C GLN A 200 -5.25 19.03 0.99
N MET A 201 -4.24 18.19 1.24
CA MET A 201 -4.32 17.08 2.19
C MET A 201 -4.71 17.56 3.59
N ILE A 202 -4.06 18.61 4.12
CA ILE A 202 -4.36 19.16 5.44
C ILE A 202 -5.79 19.68 5.51
N VAL A 203 -6.26 20.39 4.48
CA VAL A 203 -7.65 20.89 4.42
C VAL A 203 -8.64 19.73 4.40
N CYS A 204 -8.40 18.70 3.58
CA CYS A 204 -9.25 17.52 3.52
C CYS A 204 -9.29 16.79 4.87
N ASP A 205 -8.14 16.61 5.52
CA ASP A 205 -8.06 16.00 6.85
C ASP A 205 -8.86 16.79 7.90
N ALA A 206 -8.76 18.12 7.86
CA ALA A 206 -9.52 18.98 8.78
C ALA A 206 -11.04 18.87 8.55
N LEU A 207 -11.49 18.81 7.30
CA LEU A 207 -12.92 18.66 6.97
C LEU A 207 -13.46 17.27 7.32
N LEU A 208 -12.64 16.24 7.23
CA LEU A 208 -12.98 14.86 7.60
C LEU A 208 -12.82 14.58 9.10
N ALA A 209 -12.33 15.53 9.89
CA ALA A 209 -11.90 15.33 11.26
C ALA A 209 -10.90 14.15 11.40
N ASN A 210 -10.03 13.98 10.40
CA ASN A 210 -9.01 12.94 10.40
C ASN A 210 -7.88 13.31 11.36
N SER A 211 -7.85 12.68 12.53
CA SER A 211 -6.81 12.88 13.54
C SER A 211 -5.64 11.89 13.44
N ASP A 212 -5.71 10.94 12.51
CA ASP A 212 -4.72 9.85 12.36
C ASP A 212 -3.66 10.14 11.28
N ARG A 213 -3.50 11.40 10.87
CA ARG A 213 -2.48 11.76 9.89
C ARG A 213 -1.08 11.69 10.51
N HIS A 214 -0.29 10.77 10.03
CA HIS A 214 1.12 10.63 10.40
C HIS A 214 1.99 10.32 9.17
N TRP A 215 3.32 10.31 9.33
CA TRP A 215 4.27 10.17 8.20
C TRP A 215 4.24 8.80 7.49
N ARG A 216 3.53 7.83 8.02
CA ARG A 216 3.33 6.52 7.36
C ARG A 216 2.01 6.43 6.58
N ASN A 217 1.15 7.43 6.72
CA ASN A 217 -0.12 7.50 5.99
C ASN A 217 0.05 8.29 4.71
#